data_fedeb4f7fbf69ba18d8763ae44b79b1f
#
_entry.id   fedeb4f7fbf69ba18d8763ae44b79b1f
#
_cell.length_a   1.000
_cell.length_b   1.000
_cell.length_c   1.000
_cell.angle_alpha   90.00
_cell.angle_beta   90.00
_cell.angle_gamma   90.00
#
_symmetry.space_group_name_H-M   'P 1'
#
loop_
_entity.id
_entity.type
_entity.pdbx_description
1 polymer ?
#
loop_
_entity_poly.entity_id
_entity_poly.type
_entity_poly.pdbx_seq_one_letter_code
_entity_poly.pdbx_strand_id
1 'polypeptide(L)'
;MRVVALFRSLRRNLLHRQRAEAALDEELRAYVQLLADEYERAGMTPEQARRAALVDTGGVTQVREATRAEWAGNALATAARELRHALRSLRRSPAFVAVAITTLALGIGAATAVFTVIQASLLRPLPAVAEPHRLVSVEVVQGTRGDLDVSYPDFRDLRDRSTSLAGLAAYNGTSMAVEDTTGAATRAWVSYVSDDFFTVLGVGPAAGRLFHAGPTGSGGEGDAVAVLGYDFWQRRYGGAASVIGSTLRLNGHAFTIVGVAPRGFVGAMTLHPMELWIPLATDGRASPPLAAYGVELDDRATGLFRLIGRLAPGRSVEDARRELATTARWLAATQPATNRGRSVRVLAGAGMTAAERAAV
;
A
#
# COMPACT_ATOMS: atom_id res chain seq x y z
N MET A 1 15.17 -3.00 29.90
CA MET A 1 16.52 -2.50 30.22
C MET A 1 17.64 -3.54 30.18
N ARG A 2 17.42 -4.79 30.58
CA ARG A 2 18.48 -5.86 30.58
C ARG A 2 18.92 -6.33 29.19
N VAL A 3 18.03 -6.40 28.18
CA VAL A 3 18.35 -6.82 26.81
C VAL A 3 19.31 -5.86 26.10
N VAL A 4 19.14 -4.56 26.31
CA VAL A 4 20.03 -3.52 25.77
C VAL A 4 21.43 -3.59 26.41
N ALA A 5 21.51 -3.99 27.68
CA ALA A 5 22.77 -4.24 28.37
C ALA A 5 23.50 -5.47 27.80
N LEU A 6 22.76 -6.53 27.47
CA LEU A 6 23.30 -7.76 26.85
C LEU A 6 23.85 -7.47 25.44
N PHE A 7 23.12 -6.74 24.62
CA PHE A 7 23.59 -6.31 23.29
C PHE A 7 24.81 -5.38 23.35
N ARG A 8 24.84 -4.48 24.35
CA ARG A 8 26.04 -3.64 24.57
C ARG A 8 27.25 -4.45 25.04
N SER A 9 27.06 -5.48 25.88
CA SER A 9 28.15 -6.35 26.32
C SER A 9 28.67 -7.22 25.19
N LEU A 10 27.79 -7.79 24.37
CA LEU A 10 28.18 -8.54 23.17
C LEU A 10 28.94 -7.67 22.14
N ARG A 11 28.46 -6.46 21.89
CA ARG A 11 29.12 -5.52 20.98
C ARG A 11 30.46 -5.04 21.56
N ARG A 12 30.56 -4.84 22.87
CA ARG A 12 31.81 -4.47 23.55
C ARG A 12 32.81 -5.61 23.53
N ASN A 13 32.40 -6.85 23.75
CA ASN A 13 33.27 -8.03 23.68
C ASN A 13 33.77 -8.32 22.25
N LEU A 14 32.94 -8.08 21.22
CA LEU A 14 33.39 -8.19 19.83
C LEU A 14 34.37 -7.09 19.41
N LEU A 15 34.18 -5.85 19.90
CA LEU A 15 35.06 -4.72 19.59
C LEU A 15 36.35 -4.72 20.42
N HIS A 16 36.33 -5.31 21.62
CA HIS A 16 37.55 -5.46 22.46
C HIS A 16 38.32 -6.74 22.23
N ARG A 17 37.80 -7.66 21.41
CA ARG A 17 38.48 -8.95 21.09
C ARG A 17 39.87 -8.70 20.50
N GLN A 18 40.02 -7.77 19.57
CA GLN A 18 41.30 -7.40 18.98
C GLN A 18 42.28 -6.81 20.01
N ARG A 19 41.77 -6.01 20.97
CA ARG A 19 42.61 -5.45 22.06
C ARG A 19 43.00 -6.49 23.09
N ALA A 20 42.11 -7.40 23.44
CA ALA A 20 42.40 -8.51 24.37
C ALA A 20 43.35 -9.52 23.74
N GLU A 21 43.21 -9.82 22.44
CA GLU A 21 44.16 -10.68 21.70
C GLU A 21 45.53 -10.01 21.57
N ALA A 22 45.60 -8.69 21.37
CA ALA A 22 46.86 -7.96 21.32
C ALA A 22 47.55 -7.92 22.71
N ALA A 23 46.79 -7.69 23.78
CA ALA A 23 47.30 -7.69 25.17
C ALA A 23 47.84 -9.07 25.56
N LEU A 24 47.14 -10.17 25.20
CA LEU A 24 47.58 -11.55 25.43
C LEU A 24 48.87 -11.86 24.64
N ASP A 25 48.96 -11.41 23.39
CA ASP A 25 50.17 -11.58 22.57
C ASP A 25 51.38 -10.80 23.14
N GLU A 26 51.15 -9.67 23.75
CA GLU A 26 52.19 -8.86 24.40
C GLU A 26 52.64 -9.50 25.70
N GLU A 27 51.74 -10.00 26.51
CA GLU A 27 52.03 -10.72 27.78
C GLU A 27 52.75 -12.05 27.56
N LEU A 28 52.37 -12.83 26.56
CA LEU A 28 53.08 -14.06 26.14
C LEU A 28 54.47 -13.76 25.62
N ARG A 29 54.67 -12.69 24.85
CA ARG A 29 56.02 -12.30 24.39
C ARG A 29 56.91 -11.88 25.55
N ALA A 30 56.37 -11.08 26.49
CA ALA A 30 57.12 -10.68 27.68
C ALA A 30 57.51 -11.87 28.54
N TYR A 31 56.61 -12.86 28.70
CA TYR A 31 56.90 -14.08 29.45
C TYR A 31 57.98 -14.94 28.79
N VAL A 32 57.93 -15.15 27.48
CA VAL A 32 58.98 -15.87 26.72
C VAL A 32 60.32 -15.15 26.82
N GLN A 33 60.33 -13.81 26.82
CA GLN A 33 61.56 -13.02 26.98
C GLN A 33 62.14 -13.18 28.36
N LEU A 34 61.34 -13.15 29.43
CA LEU A 34 61.75 -13.35 30.82
C LEU A 34 62.39 -14.73 31.02
N LEU A 35 61.78 -15.78 30.46
CA LEU A 35 62.34 -17.16 30.50
C LEU A 35 63.65 -17.26 29.69
N ALA A 36 63.76 -16.59 28.56
CA ALA A 36 64.99 -16.58 27.76
C ALA A 36 66.12 -15.90 28.54
N ASP A 37 65.86 -14.76 29.19
CA ASP A 37 66.81 -14.04 30.02
C ASP A 37 67.26 -14.86 31.24
N GLU A 38 66.45 -15.73 31.79
CA GLU A 38 66.76 -16.66 32.88
C GLU A 38 67.65 -17.79 32.40
N TYR A 39 67.40 -18.36 31.24
CA TYR A 39 68.22 -19.37 30.61
C TYR A 39 69.60 -18.84 30.16
N GLU A 40 69.69 -17.60 29.71
CA GLU A 40 70.95 -16.91 29.40
C GLU A 40 71.79 -16.75 30.68
N ARG A 41 71.15 -16.33 31.80
CA ARG A 41 71.81 -16.24 33.09
C ARG A 41 72.31 -17.61 33.63
N ALA A 42 71.65 -18.71 33.22
CA ALA A 42 72.07 -20.09 33.54
C ALA A 42 73.18 -20.62 32.60
N GLY A 43 73.72 -19.80 31.68
CA GLY A 43 74.85 -20.14 30.84
C GLY A 43 74.53 -20.63 29.44
N MET A 44 73.32 -20.57 28.99
CA MET A 44 72.96 -20.89 27.60
C MET A 44 73.27 -19.74 26.64
N THR A 45 73.55 -20.04 25.36
CA THR A 45 73.72 -19.04 24.35
C THR A 45 72.33 -18.41 24.03
N PRO A 46 72.26 -17.14 23.56
CA PRO A 46 70.97 -16.46 23.32
C PRO A 46 70.00 -17.21 22.39
N GLU A 47 70.55 -17.94 21.39
CA GLU A 47 69.69 -18.75 20.50
C GLU A 47 69.16 -20.00 21.17
N GLN A 48 69.94 -20.64 22.02
CA GLN A 48 69.57 -21.87 22.81
C GLN A 48 68.54 -21.47 23.90
N ALA A 49 68.74 -20.37 24.60
CA ALA A 49 67.86 -19.85 25.62
C ALA A 49 66.47 -19.49 25.03
N ARG A 50 66.41 -18.83 23.90
CA ARG A 50 65.17 -18.51 23.22
C ARG A 50 64.44 -19.76 22.74
N ARG A 51 65.15 -20.75 22.21
CA ARG A 51 64.55 -22.07 21.82
C ARG A 51 64.00 -22.83 23.02
N ALA A 52 64.74 -22.90 24.09
CA ALA A 52 64.29 -23.55 25.31
C ALA A 52 63.02 -22.85 25.88
N ALA A 53 63.01 -21.54 25.99
CA ALA A 53 61.86 -20.77 26.44
C ALA A 53 60.59 -21.01 25.59
N LEU A 54 60.72 -21.11 24.27
CA LEU A 54 59.61 -21.42 23.37
C LEU A 54 59.09 -22.84 23.51
N VAL A 55 59.97 -23.81 23.78
CA VAL A 55 59.59 -25.24 24.00
C VAL A 55 58.91 -25.39 25.36
N ASP A 56 59.43 -24.73 26.39
CA ASP A 56 58.90 -24.83 27.76
C ASP A 56 57.52 -24.13 27.89
N THR A 57 57.29 -23.13 27.09
CA THR A 57 55.96 -22.42 27.01
C THR A 57 54.93 -23.26 26.22
N GLY A 58 55.26 -24.43 25.71
CA GLY A 58 54.34 -25.31 24.96
C GLY A 58 53.93 -24.79 23.57
N GLY A 59 54.64 -23.76 23.07
CA GLY A 59 54.32 -23.09 21.79
C GLY A 59 53.20 -22.05 21.93
N VAL A 60 53.52 -20.83 21.62
CA VAL A 60 52.59 -19.65 21.69
C VAL A 60 51.26 -19.91 20.97
N THR A 61 51.29 -20.72 19.91
CA THR A 61 50.09 -21.08 19.11
C THR A 61 49.11 -21.98 19.86
N GLN A 62 49.62 -22.98 20.63
CA GLN A 62 48.75 -23.91 21.37
C GLN A 62 48.04 -23.23 22.54
N VAL A 63 48.74 -22.39 23.29
CA VAL A 63 48.14 -21.60 24.39
C VAL A 63 47.09 -20.66 23.86
N ARG A 64 47.33 -20.06 22.70
CA ARG A 64 46.39 -19.15 22.03
C ARG A 64 45.13 -19.87 21.55
N GLU A 65 45.24 -21.06 20.99
CA GLU A 65 44.07 -21.86 20.55
C GLU A 65 43.26 -22.40 21.75
N ALA A 66 43.92 -22.84 22.82
CA ALA A 66 43.24 -23.28 24.05
C ALA A 66 42.43 -22.17 24.70
N THR A 67 42.99 -20.95 24.80
CA THR A 67 42.30 -19.76 25.35
C THR A 67 41.13 -19.33 24.48
N ARG A 68 41.25 -19.39 23.15
CA ARG A 68 40.16 -19.13 22.22
C ARG A 68 39.01 -20.13 22.33
N ALA A 69 39.32 -21.41 22.49
CA ALA A 69 38.33 -22.48 22.64
C ALA A 69 37.55 -22.34 23.98
N GLU A 70 38.21 -21.96 25.05
CA GLU A 70 37.56 -21.69 26.34
C GLU A 70 36.60 -20.46 26.29
N TRP A 71 36.99 -19.40 25.59
CA TRP A 71 36.15 -18.22 25.45
C TRP A 71 34.88 -18.48 24.63
N ALA A 72 34.99 -19.21 23.54
CA ALA A 72 33.85 -19.59 22.72
C ALA A 72 32.93 -20.60 23.44
N GLY A 73 33.50 -21.60 24.10
CA GLY A 73 32.78 -22.60 24.88
C GLY A 73 32.03 -21.99 26.08
N ASN A 74 32.66 -21.08 26.79
CA ASN A 74 32.04 -20.39 27.92
C ASN A 74 30.88 -19.48 27.54
N ALA A 75 30.94 -18.76 26.40
CA ALA A 75 29.85 -17.93 25.94
C ALA A 75 28.60 -18.74 25.60
N LEU A 76 28.75 -19.86 24.90
CA LEU A 76 27.66 -20.79 24.58
C LEU A 76 27.11 -21.50 25.83
N ALA A 77 27.96 -21.93 26.73
CA ALA A 77 27.56 -22.57 27.99
C ALA A 77 26.85 -21.60 28.94
N THR A 78 27.24 -20.32 28.93
CA THR A 78 26.58 -19.26 29.70
C THR A 78 25.22 -18.92 29.09
N ALA A 79 25.12 -18.75 27.76
CA ALA A 79 23.86 -18.56 27.08
C ALA A 79 22.88 -19.72 27.30
N ALA A 80 23.36 -20.95 27.25
CA ALA A 80 22.53 -22.13 27.50
C ALA A 80 22.06 -22.21 28.97
N ARG A 81 22.88 -21.78 29.92
CA ARG A 81 22.51 -21.70 31.35
C ARG A 81 21.48 -20.58 31.58
N GLU A 82 21.66 -19.40 31.00
CA GLU A 82 20.72 -18.29 31.07
C GLU A 82 19.38 -18.66 30.44
N LEU A 83 19.36 -19.28 29.27
CA LEU A 83 18.15 -19.76 28.62
C LEU A 83 17.40 -20.80 29.50
N ARG A 84 18.12 -21.73 30.10
CA ARG A 84 17.54 -22.75 31.00
C ARG A 84 16.98 -22.11 32.27
N HIS A 85 17.66 -21.11 32.82
CA HIS A 85 17.18 -20.33 33.96
C HIS A 85 15.93 -19.52 33.62
N ALA A 86 15.88 -18.84 32.45
CA ALA A 86 14.73 -18.13 31.97
C ALA A 86 13.52 -19.05 31.78
N LEU A 87 13.71 -20.20 31.13
CA LEU A 87 12.66 -21.21 30.94
C LEU A 87 12.11 -21.75 32.28
N ARG A 88 13.01 -21.97 33.29
CA ARG A 88 12.57 -22.42 34.60
C ARG A 88 11.82 -21.36 35.38
N SER A 89 12.22 -20.09 35.24
CA SER A 89 11.50 -18.93 35.82
C SER A 89 10.13 -18.75 35.22
N LEU A 90 10.01 -18.84 33.88
CA LEU A 90 8.74 -18.79 33.16
C LEU A 90 7.78 -19.92 33.60
N ARG A 91 8.29 -21.15 33.78
CA ARG A 91 7.49 -22.28 34.27
C ARG A 91 7.01 -22.13 35.72
N ARG A 92 7.68 -21.31 36.54
CA ARG A 92 7.29 -21.04 37.93
C ARG A 92 6.21 -20.00 38.08
N SER A 93 5.95 -19.21 37.02
CA SER A 93 4.96 -18.14 37.03
C SER A 93 3.99 -18.28 35.84
N PRO A 94 3.19 -19.35 35.78
CA PRO A 94 2.36 -19.65 34.61
C PRO A 94 1.32 -18.55 34.32
N ALA A 95 0.77 -17.90 35.34
CA ALA A 95 -0.18 -16.79 35.19
C ALA A 95 0.48 -15.58 34.53
N PHE A 96 1.70 -15.22 34.93
CA PHE A 96 2.45 -14.13 34.28
C PHE A 96 2.76 -14.46 32.83
N VAL A 97 3.17 -15.69 32.54
CA VAL A 97 3.48 -16.15 31.18
C VAL A 97 2.22 -16.11 30.30
N ALA A 98 1.10 -16.59 30.83
CA ALA A 98 -0.18 -16.56 30.11
C ALA A 98 -0.59 -15.12 29.76
N VAL A 99 -0.53 -14.19 30.72
CA VAL A 99 -0.84 -12.77 30.48
C VAL A 99 0.13 -12.17 29.48
N ALA A 100 1.43 -12.41 29.61
CA ALA A 100 2.45 -11.87 28.71
C ALA A 100 2.28 -12.39 27.28
N ILE A 101 2.02 -13.69 27.10
CA ILE A 101 1.79 -14.31 25.78
C ILE A 101 0.49 -13.77 25.18
N THR A 102 -0.58 -13.67 25.96
CA THR A 102 -1.87 -13.16 25.47
C THR A 102 -1.75 -11.70 25.02
N THR A 103 -1.09 -10.86 25.82
CA THR A 103 -0.86 -9.45 25.48
C THR A 103 -0.01 -9.32 24.21
N LEU A 104 1.05 -10.10 24.10
CA LEU A 104 1.93 -10.10 22.93
C LEU A 104 1.19 -10.62 21.68
N ALA A 105 0.43 -11.71 21.81
CA ALA A 105 -0.37 -12.28 20.74
C ALA A 105 -1.45 -11.31 20.25
N LEU A 106 -2.11 -10.60 21.19
CA LEU A 106 -3.11 -9.58 20.85
C LEU A 106 -2.45 -8.39 20.13
N GLY A 107 -1.30 -7.92 20.61
CA GLY A 107 -0.54 -6.82 19.99
C GLY A 107 -0.04 -7.16 18.59
N ILE A 108 0.58 -8.32 18.43
CA ILE A 108 1.08 -8.78 17.12
C ILE A 108 -0.10 -9.08 16.19
N GLY A 109 -1.16 -9.73 16.70
CA GLY A 109 -2.35 -10.04 15.92
C GLY A 109 -3.05 -8.79 15.40
N ALA A 110 -3.26 -7.79 16.23
CA ALA A 110 -3.83 -6.50 15.85
C ALA A 110 -2.94 -5.78 14.84
N ALA A 111 -1.64 -5.68 15.08
CA ALA A 111 -0.69 -5.06 14.15
C ALA A 111 -0.65 -5.76 12.79
N THR A 112 -0.66 -7.10 12.79
CA THR A 112 -0.67 -7.90 11.56
C THR A 112 -1.98 -7.74 10.80
N ALA A 113 -3.13 -7.70 11.49
CA ALA A 113 -4.43 -7.50 10.86
C ALA A 113 -4.49 -6.11 10.21
N VAL A 114 -4.09 -5.05 10.90
CA VAL A 114 -4.02 -3.70 10.36
C VAL A 114 -3.07 -3.65 9.16
N PHE A 115 -1.87 -4.20 9.27
CA PHE A 115 -0.90 -4.24 8.17
C PHE A 115 -1.41 -5.01 6.94
N THR A 116 -2.14 -6.11 7.16
CA THR A 116 -2.75 -6.89 6.07
C THR A 116 -3.83 -6.10 5.34
N VAL A 117 -4.68 -5.37 6.08
CA VAL A 117 -5.69 -4.47 5.50
C VAL A 117 -5.02 -3.35 4.71
N ILE A 118 -4.00 -2.73 5.28
CA ILE A 118 -3.21 -1.69 4.61
C ILE A 118 -2.58 -2.21 3.31
N GLN A 119 -1.89 -3.35 3.37
CA GLN A 119 -1.29 -3.97 2.18
C GLN A 119 -2.33 -4.33 1.11
N ALA A 120 -3.46 -4.89 1.53
CA ALA A 120 -4.52 -5.25 0.60
C ALA A 120 -5.14 -4.04 -0.09
N SER A 121 -5.24 -2.90 0.61
CA SER A 121 -5.84 -1.67 0.09
C SER A 121 -4.86 -0.81 -0.72
N LEU A 122 -3.56 -0.78 -0.33
CA LEU A 122 -2.56 0.13 -0.91
C LEU A 122 -1.70 -0.49 -2.01
N LEU A 123 -1.37 -1.79 -1.89
CA LEU A 123 -0.35 -2.41 -2.74
C LEU A 123 -0.93 -3.36 -3.79
N ARG A 124 -2.22 -3.69 -3.73
CA ARG A 124 -2.83 -4.50 -4.77
C ARG A 124 -3.22 -3.62 -5.94
N PRO A 125 -2.71 -3.89 -7.15
CA PRO A 125 -3.24 -3.28 -8.37
C PRO A 125 -4.74 -3.53 -8.44
N LEU A 126 -5.51 -2.58 -8.94
CA LEU A 126 -6.94 -2.77 -9.19
C LEU A 126 -7.13 -4.03 -10.05
N PRO A 127 -7.85 -5.06 -9.55
CA PRO A 127 -8.02 -6.30 -10.30
C PRO A 127 -8.73 -6.02 -11.64
N ALA A 128 -8.38 -6.79 -12.66
CA ALA A 128 -8.95 -6.71 -14.01
C ALA A 128 -8.76 -5.36 -14.74
N VAL A 129 -7.85 -4.52 -14.28
CA VAL A 129 -7.47 -3.25 -14.91
C VAL A 129 -6.21 -3.42 -15.74
N ALA A 130 -6.24 -2.95 -16.99
CA ALA A 130 -5.08 -3.03 -17.88
C ALA A 130 -4.05 -1.94 -17.52
N GLU A 131 -2.76 -2.29 -17.53
CA GLU A 131 -1.63 -1.37 -17.29
C GLU A 131 -1.85 -0.42 -16.08
N PRO A 132 -2.08 -0.95 -14.87
CA PRO A 132 -2.44 -0.14 -13.69
C PRO A 132 -1.37 0.90 -13.32
N HIS A 133 -0.11 0.68 -13.73
CA HIS A 133 0.99 1.62 -13.52
C HIS A 133 0.85 2.94 -14.31
N ARG A 134 0.00 2.97 -15.35
CA ARG A 134 -0.32 4.17 -16.12
C ARG A 134 -1.51 4.94 -15.57
N LEU A 135 -2.18 4.42 -14.57
CA LEU A 135 -3.28 5.13 -13.92
C LEU A 135 -2.75 6.17 -12.94
N VAL A 136 -3.44 7.29 -12.88
CA VAL A 136 -3.18 8.39 -11.97
C VAL A 136 -4.48 8.86 -11.32
N SER A 137 -4.41 9.18 -10.04
CA SER A 137 -5.45 9.91 -9.35
C SER A 137 -5.23 11.41 -9.55
N VAL A 138 -6.28 12.13 -9.90
CA VAL A 138 -6.26 13.59 -10.11
C VAL A 138 -7.13 14.22 -9.03
N GLU A 139 -6.50 14.94 -8.11
CA GLU A 139 -7.15 15.55 -6.95
C GLU A 139 -7.14 17.07 -7.08
N VAL A 140 -8.28 17.71 -6.78
CA VAL A 140 -8.34 19.16 -6.61
C VAL A 140 -8.12 19.51 -5.14
N VAL A 141 -7.25 20.47 -4.88
CA VAL A 141 -6.88 20.89 -3.52
C VAL A 141 -7.01 22.39 -3.37
N GLN A 142 -7.39 22.87 -2.19
CA GLN A 142 -7.47 24.30 -1.89
C GLN A 142 -6.80 24.61 -0.55
N GLY A 143 -5.67 25.29 -0.60
CA GLY A 143 -4.85 25.56 0.59
C GLY A 143 -4.43 24.29 1.30
N THR A 144 -4.76 24.14 2.58
CA THR A 144 -4.53 22.94 3.38
C THR A 144 -5.63 21.88 3.25
N ARG A 145 -6.78 22.23 2.63
CA ARG A 145 -7.85 21.27 2.31
C ARG A 145 -7.39 20.45 1.11
N GLY A 146 -7.17 19.17 1.35
CA GLY A 146 -6.90 18.20 0.29
C GLY A 146 -8.18 17.52 -0.18
N ASP A 147 -8.15 17.00 -1.42
CA ASP A 147 -9.16 16.10 -1.97
C ASP A 147 -10.58 16.69 -1.98
N LEU A 148 -10.74 17.78 -2.71
CA LEU A 148 -12.05 18.33 -2.98
C LEU A 148 -12.68 17.56 -4.14
N ASP A 149 -13.95 17.23 -4.01
CA ASP A 149 -14.72 16.73 -5.13
C ASP A 149 -14.81 17.77 -6.24
N VAL A 150 -14.78 17.31 -7.48
CA VAL A 150 -14.72 18.13 -8.68
C VAL A 150 -16.11 18.27 -9.27
N SER A 151 -16.48 19.47 -9.75
CA SER A 151 -17.71 19.66 -10.49
C SER A 151 -17.62 19.05 -11.90
N TYR A 152 -18.76 18.73 -12.48
CA TYR A 152 -18.78 18.18 -13.84
C TYR A 152 -18.21 19.14 -14.89
N PRO A 153 -18.49 20.46 -14.86
CA PRO A 153 -17.83 21.40 -15.77
C PRO A 153 -16.31 21.48 -15.59
N ASP A 154 -15.80 21.43 -14.34
CA ASP A 154 -14.35 21.42 -14.10
C ASP A 154 -13.70 20.13 -14.61
N PHE A 155 -14.37 18.99 -14.44
CA PHE A 155 -13.92 17.72 -15.02
C PHE A 155 -13.81 17.81 -16.55
N ARG A 156 -14.83 18.35 -17.24
CA ARG A 156 -14.79 18.53 -18.69
C ARG A 156 -13.62 19.43 -19.11
N ASP A 157 -13.44 20.57 -18.44
CA ASP A 157 -12.33 21.48 -18.73
C ASP A 157 -10.95 20.83 -18.55
N LEU A 158 -10.79 20.03 -17.50
CA LEU A 158 -9.55 19.27 -17.26
C LEU A 158 -9.32 18.19 -18.32
N ARG A 159 -10.37 17.45 -18.69
CA ARG A 159 -10.32 16.38 -19.69
C ARG A 159 -9.97 16.93 -21.07
N ASP A 160 -10.74 17.93 -21.53
CA ASP A 160 -10.69 18.42 -22.90
C ASP A 160 -9.39 19.21 -23.20
N ARG A 161 -8.71 19.70 -22.16
CA ARG A 161 -7.42 20.41 -22.27
C ARG A 161 -6.19 19.53 -22.00
N SER A 162 -6.39 18.28 -21.62
CA SER A 162 -5.27 17.38 -21.29
C SER A 162 -4.79 16.61 -22.52
N THR A 163 -3.50 16.67 -22.79
CA THR A 163 -2.79 15.89 -23.82
C THR A 163 -1.84 14.85 -23.21
N SER A 164 -1.47 15.02 -21.94
CA SER A 164 -0.64 14.09 -21.21
C SER A 164 -1.41 12.86 -20.73
N LEU A 165 -2.74 12.93 -20.72
CA LEU A 165 -3.62 11.82 -20.42
C LEU A 165 -4.23 11.25 -21.70
N ALA A 166 -4.24 9.93 -21.84
CA ALA A 166 -4.97 9.22 -22.88
C ALA A 166 -6.49 9.27 -22.65
N GLY A 167 -6.90 9.56 -21.41
CA GLY A 167 -8.27 9.78 -21.00
C GLY A 167 -8.34 10.16 -19.53
N LEU A 168 -9.41 10.88 -19.17
CA LEU A 168 -9.74 11.28 -17.80
C LEU A 168 -11.20 10.92 -17.55
N ALA A 169 -11.47 10.18 -16.48
CA ALA A 169 -12.82 9.77 -16.09
C ALA A 169 -13.20 10.34 -14.73
N ALA A 170 -14.48 10.71 -14.61
CA ALA A 170 -15.09 11.13 -13.36
C ALA A 170 -15.90 9.96 -12.77
N TYR A 171 -15.88 9.84 -11.46
CA TYR A 171 -16.63 8.82 -10.73
C TYR A 171 -17.04 9.29 -9.34
N ASN A 172 -18.14 8.73 -8.84
CA ASN A 172 -18.56 8.85 -7.45
C ASN A 172 -19.33 7.59 -7.06
N GLY A 173 -19.37 7.24 -5.77
CA GLY A 173 -20.06 6.05 -5.27
C GLY A 173 -21.07 6.40 -4.18
N THR A 174 -22.21 5.75 -4.23
CA THR A 174 -23.26 5.89 -3.23
C THR A 174 -23.99 4.54 -3.02
N SER A 175 -24.74 4.45 -1.95
CA SER A 175 -25.59 3.28 -1.68
C SER A 175 -26.99 3.57 -2.20
N MET A 176 -27.54 2.67 -3.05
CA MET A 176 -28.89 2.77 -3.60
C MET A 176 -29.75 1.56 -3.26
N ALA A 177 -31.05 1.76 -3.23
CA ALA A 177 -32.00 0.67 -3.19
C ALA A 177 -32.08 0.02 -4.58
N VAL A 178 -31.89 -1.30 -4.62
CA VAL A 178 -32.08 -2.13 -5.82
C VAL A 178 -33.33 -2.97 -5.60
N GLU A 179 -34.36 -2.69 -6.38
CA GLU A 179 -35.63 -3.39 -6.30
C GLU A 179 -35.58 -4.71 -7.10
N ASP A 180 -36.19 -5.75 -6.59
CA ASP A 180 -36.42 -7.00 -7.31
C ASP A 180 -37.78 -7.02 -8.01
N THR A 181 -38.08 -8.12 -8.71
CA THR A 181 -39.35 -8.31 -9.41
C THR A 181 -40.55 -8.45 -8.44
N THR A 182 -40.30 -8.65 -7.16
CA THR A 182 -41.32 -8.74 -6.11
C THR A 182 -41.57 -7.42 -5.39
N GLY A 183 -40.76 -6.38 -5.70
CA GLY A 183 -40.78 -5.07 -5.05
C GLY A 183 -39.94 -5.03 -3.76
N ALA A 184 -39.28 -6.13 -3.37
CA ALA A 184 -38.35 -6.09 -2.25
C ALA A 184 -37.09 -5.33 -2.62
N ALA A 185 -36.71 -4.36 -1.78
CA ALA A 185 -35.53 -3.52 -1.99
C ALA A 185 -34.34 -4.01 -1.15
N THR A 186 -33.20 -4.20 -1.80
CA THR A 186 -31.91 -4.45 -1.14
C THR A 186 -30.95 -3.29 -1.41
N ARG A 187 -30.02 -2.99 -0.50
CA ARG A 187 -29.02 -1.97 -0.74
C ARG A 187 -27.83 -2.53 -1.53
N ALA A 188 -27.37 -1.77 -2.50
CA ALA A 188 -26.14 -2.05 -3.23
C ALA A 188 -25.28 -0.78 -3.36
N TRP A 189 -23.99 -0.96 -3.48
CA TRP A 189 -23.04 0.11 -3.79
C TRP A 189 -23.02 0.36 -5.29
N VAL A 190 -23.37 1.57 -5.69
CA VAL A 190 -23.50 2.00 -7.09
C VAL A 190 -22.55 3.14 -7.35
N SER A 191 -21.78 3.05 -8.44
CA SER A 191 -20.94 4.15 -8.89
C SER A 191 -21.57 4.88 -10.07
N TYR A 192 -21.67 6.20 -9.97
CA TYR A 192 -21.86 7.09 -11.11
C TYR A 192 -20.51 7.27 -11.79
N VAL A 193 -20.44 7.08 -13.09
CA VAL A 193 -19.19 7.18 -13.85
C VAL A 193 -19.40 7.91 -15.16
N SER A 194 -18.36 8.62 -15.63
CA SER A 194 -18.35 9.18 -16.97
C SER A 194 -18.25 8.09 -18.03
N ASP A 195 -18.64 8.39 -19.26
CA ASP A 195 -18.69 7.41 -20.36
C ASP A 195 -17.33 6.77 -20.66
N ASP A 196 -16.24 7.49 -20.43
CA ASP A 196 -14.88 7.00 -20.64
C ASP A 196 -14.33 6.10 -19.52
N PHE A 197 -15.08 5.92 -18.42
CA PHE A 197 -14.57 5.28 -17.21
C PHE A 197 -13.95 3.90 -17.46
N PHE A 198 -14.67 3.01 -18.12
CA PHE A 198 -14.17 1.66 -18.40
C PHE A 198 -13.03 1.66 -19.41
N THR A 199 -13.06 2.57 -20.38
CA THR A 199 -11.98 2.77 -21.36
C THR A 199 -10.71 3.28 -20.67
N VAL A 200 -10.83 4.28 -19.80
CA VAL A 200 -9.72 4.82 -19.01
C VAL A 200 -9.11 3.75 -18.12
N LEU A 201 -9.91 2.87 -17.52
CA LEU A 201 -9.43 1.75 -16.72
C LEU A 201 -8.93 0.57 -17.57
N GLY A 202 -9.21 0.55 -18.88
CA GLY A 202 -8.85 -0.56 -19.74
C GLY A 202 -9.54 -1.86 -19.35
N VAL A 203 -10.82 -1.76 -18.94
CA VAL A 203 -11.62 -2.89 -18.46
C VAL A 203 -12.52 -3.38 -19.58
N GLY A 204 -12.51 -4.69 -19.85
CA GLY A 204 -13.43 -5.34 -20.78
C GLY A 204 -14.61 -6.01 -20.07
N PRO A 205 -15.73 -6.29 -20.74
CA PRO A 205 -16.89 -6.96 -20.16
C PRO A 205 -16.66 -8.47 -19.95
N ALA A 206 -17.28 -9.03 -18.90
CA ALA A 206 -17.42 -10.49 -18.76
C ALA A 206 -18.58 -11.01 -19.61
N ALA A 207 -19.64 -10.21 -19.76
CA ALA A 207 -20.79 -10.52 -20.61
C ALA A 207 -21.45 -9.22 -21.09
N GLY A 208 -22.11 -9.25 -22.26
CA GLY A 208 -22.72 -8.08 -22.85
C GLY A 208 -21.71 -7.02 -23.27
N ARG A 209 -22.02 -5.75 -23.00
CA ARG A 209 -21.14 -4.61 -23.29
C ARG A 209 -20.96 -3.70 -22.06
N LEU A 210 -19.87 -2.95 -22.03
CA LEU A 210 -19.71 -1.80 -21.15
C LEU A 210 -20.13 -0.55 -21.92
N PHE A 211 -20.56 0.49 -21.23
CA PHE A 211 -20.76 1.78 -21.89
C PHE A 211 -19.40 2.50 -22.05
N HIS A 212 -19.30 3.26 -23.13
CA HIS A 212 -18.11 4.03 -23.49
C HIS A 212 -18.52 5.30 -24.20
N ALA A 213 -17.66 6.30 -24.21
CA ALA A 213 -17.87 7.49 -25.03
C ALA A 213 -17.99 7.10 -26.50
N GLY A 214 -19.08 7.48 -27.11
CA GLY A 214 -19.37 7.24 -28.51
C GLY A 214 -20.27 8.32 -29.09
N PRO A 215 -20.42 8.38 -30.42
CA PRO A 215 -21.43 9.26 -31.02
C PRO A 215 -22.81 8.96 -30.45
N THR A 216 -23.60 9.99 -30.21
CA THR A 216 -24.96 9.92 -29.69
C THR A 216 -25.76 8.76 -30.30
N GLY A 217 -26.21 7.81 -29.49
CA GLY A 217 -27.01 6.66 -29.93
C GLY A 217 -26.40 5.27 -29.82
N SER A 218 -25.11 5.13 -29.43
CA SER A 218 -24.46 3.82 -29.27
C SER A 218 -24.19 3.40 -27.82
N GLY A 219 -25.05 3.84 -26.86
CA GLY A 219 -24.97 3.50 -25.43
C GLY A 219 -24.03 4.40 -24.64
N GLY A 220 -23.80 5.61 -25.11
CA GLY A 220 -23.31 6.77 -24.39
C GLY A 220 -24.49 7.62 -23.90
N GLU A 221 -24.26 8.88 -23.65
CA GLU A 221 -25.09 9.90 -22.99
C GLU A 221 -26.61 9.91 -23.26
N GLY A 222 -27.31 8.88 -23.61
CA GLY A 222 -28.74 8.88 -23.87
C GLY A 222 -29.54 7.84 -23.10
N ASP A 223 -28.89 6.82 -22.61
CA ASP A 223 -29.61 5.67 -22.08
C ASP A 223 -29.42 5.50 -20.55
N ALA A 224 -30.53 5.32 -19.85
CA ALA A 224 -30.50 4.85 -18.45
C ALA A 224 -30.06 3.37 -18.44
N VAL A 225 -28.74 3.16 -18.51
CA VAL A 225 -28.12 1.82 -18.57
C VAL A 225 -27.34 1.50 -17.29
N ALA A 226 -27.22 0.23 -16.99
CA ALA A 226 -26.44 -0.25 -15.85
C ALA A 226 -25.51 -1.39 -16.26
N VAL A 227 -24.31 -1.40 -15.69
CA VAL A 227 -23.37 -2.49 -15.73
C VAL A 227 -23.33 -3.15 -14.35
N LEU A 228 -23.51 -4.47 -14.30
CA LEU A 228 -23.45 -5.23 -13.05
C LEU A 228 -21.99 -5.62 -12.70
N GLY A 229 -21.68 -5.64 -11.42
CA GLY A 229 -20.49 -6.31 -10.91
C GLY A 229 -20.62 -7.83 -11.02
N TYR A 230 -19.51 -8.51 -11.29
CA TYR A 230 -19.51 -9.97 -11.49
C TYR A 230 -20.12 -10.71 -10.29
N ASP A 231 -19.69 -10.38 -9.07
CA ASP A 231 -20.17 -11.06 -7.87
C ASP A 231 -21.64 -10.71 -7.55
N PHE A 232 -22.08 -9.50 -7.85
CA PHE A 232 -23.49 -9.11 -7.74
C PHE A 232 -24.35 -9.89 -8.73
N TRP A 233 -23.90 -10.02 -9.98
CA TRP A 233 -24.57 -10.83 -11.01
C TRP A 233 -24.68 -12.31 -10.60
N GLN A 234 -23.60 -12.88 -10.05
CA GLN A 234 -23.62 -14.26 -9.57
C GLN A 234 -24.59 -14.45 -8.40
N ARG A 235 -24.52 -13.57 -7.40
CA ARG A 235 -25.35 -13.69 -6.18
C ARG A 235 -26.84 -13.49 -6.46
N ARG A 236 -27.18 -12.50 -7.31
CA ARG A 236 -28.58 -12.09 -7.50
C ARG A 236 -29.27 -12.82 -8.66
N TYR A 237 -28.52 -13.16 -9.69
CA TYR A 237 -29.06 -13.70 -10.94
C TYR A 237 -28.48 -15.09 -11.27
N GLY A 238 -27.70 -15.71 -10.39
CA GLY A 238 -27.11 -17.03 -10.63
C GLY A 238 -26.17 -17.11 -11.85
N GLY A 239 -25.69 -15.97 -12.33
CA GLY A 239 -24.86 -15.90 -13.54
C GLY A 239 -25.65 -16.05 -14.85
N ALA A 240 -26.98 -15.88 -14.83
CA ALA A 240 -27.80 -16.01 -16.02
C ALA A 240 -27.51 -14.92 -17.06
N ALA A 241 -27.20 -15.31 -18.28
CA ALA A 241 -26.93 -14.36 -19.39
C ALA A 241 -28.20 -13.59 -19.83
N SER A 242 -29.39 -14.12 -19.56
CA SER A 242 -30.69 -13.53 -19.89
C SER A 242 -30.98 -12.23 -19.12
N VAL A 243 -30.16 -11.89 -18.11
CA VAL A 243 -30.28 -10.62 -17.39
C VAL A 243 -29.89 -9.43 -18.28
N ILE A 244 -29.07 -9.62 -19.30
CA ILE A 244 -28.67 -8.57 -20.25
C ILE A 244 -29.90 -8.20 -21.09
N GLY A 245 -30.21 -6.90 -21.12
CA GLY A 245 -31.43 -6.37 -21.75
C GLY A 245 -32.63 -6.27 -20.80
N SER A 246 -32.56 -6.87 -19.59
CA SER A 246 -33.64 -6.73 -18.60
C SER A 246 -33.56 -5.40 -17.83
N THR A 247 -34.66 -5.01 -17.22
CA THR A 247 -34.76 -3.77 -16.43
C THR A 247 -34.42 -4.01 -14.98
N LEU A 248 -33.57 -3.14 -14.44
CA LEU A 248 -33.23 -3.02 -13.03
C LEU A 248 -33.76 -1.69 -12.48
N ARG A 249 -34.35 -1.65 -11.30
CA ARG A 249 -34.75 -0.39 -10.66
C ARG A 249 -33.75 0.00 -9.57
N LEU A 250 -33.26 1.25 -9.66
CA LEU A 250 -32.35 1.86 -8.69
C LEU A 250 -33.03 3.11 -8.11
N ASN A 251 -33.31 3.13 -6.81
CA ASN A 251 -34.08 4.18 -6.16
C ASN A 251 -35.39 4.54 -6.92
N GLY A 252 -36.11 3.53 -7.42
CA GLY A 252 -37.33 3.69 -8.21
C GLY A 252 -37.14 4.03 -9.70
N HIS A 253 -35.93 4.37 -10.15
CA HIS A 253 -35.63 4.69 -11.56
C HIS A 253 -35.23 3.42 -12.33
N ALA A 254 -35.77 3.26 -13.54
CA ALA A 254 -35.50 2.11 -14.39
C ALA A 254 -34.19 2.26 -15.16
N PHE A 255 -33.37 1.24 -15.16
CA PHE A 255 -32.14 1.12 -15.94
C PHE A 255 -32.13 -0.20 -16.71
N THR A 256 -31.64 -0.18 -17.95
CA THR A 256 -31.42 -1.40 -18.73
C THR A 256 -30.06 -2.00 -18.42
N ILE A 257 -29.99 -3.25 -18.02
CA ILE A 257 -28.73 -3.95 -17.82
C ILE A 257 -28.09 -4.24 -19.18
N VAL A 258 -26.93 -3.62 -19.46
CA VAL A 258 -26.25 -3.76 -20.76
C VAL A 258 -25.06 -4.70 -20.72
N GLY A 259 -24.54 -4.99 -19.52
CA GLY A 259 -23.41 -5.92 -19.40
C GLY A 259 -23.00 -6.16 -17.94
N VAL A 260 -21.97 -6.96 -17.84
CA VAL A 260 -21.36 -7.39 -16.58
C VAL A 260 -19.87 -7.09 -16.61
N ALA A 261 -19.36 -6.44 -15.58
CA ALA A 261 -17.94 -6.19 -15.40
C ALA A 261 -17.17 -7.49 -15.15
N PRO A 262 -15.87 -7.56 -15.41
CA PRO A 262 -15.08 -8.76 -15.25
C PRO A 262 -14.93 -9.17 -13.78
N ARG A 263 -14.68 -10.45 -13.56
CA ARG A 263 -14.48 -10.99 -12.22
C ARG A 263 -13.35 -10.26 -11.48
N GLY A 264 -13.61 -9.88 -10.24
CA GLY A 264 -12.67 -9.17 -9.38
C GLY A 264 -12.64 -7.66 -9.59
N PHE A 265 -13.29 -7.10 -10.63
CA PHE A 265 -13.39 -5.66 -10.78
C PHE A 265 -14.40 -5.07 -9.78
N VAL A 266 -13.93 -4.16 -8.96
CA VAL A 266 -14.72 -3.50 -7.89
C VAL A 266 -14.81 -1.98 -8.06
N GLY A 267 -14.35 -1.46 -9.21
CA GLY A 267 -14.33 -0.01 -9.48
C GLY A 267 -13.05 0.66 -9.00
N ALA A 268 -13.06 1.99 -8.99
CA ALA A 268 -11.93 2.82 -8.59
C ALA A 268 -11.94 3.20 -7.10
N MET A 269 -12.99 2.88 -6.35
CA MET A 269 -13.10 3.11 -4.90
C MET A 269 -12.65 1.86 -4.14
N THR A 270 -11.57 1.97 -3.39
CA THR A 270 -10.98 0.83 -2.68
C THR A 270 -11.69 0.48 -1.37
N LEU A 271 -12.26 1.47 -0.69
CA LEU A 271 -12.92 1.26 0.61
C LEU A 271 -14.30 0.59 0.50
N HIS A 272 -14.99 0.80 -0.62
CA HIS A 272 -16.32 0.24 -0.86
C HIS A 272 -16.33 -0.42 -2.23
N PRO A 273 -16.33 -1.76 -2.30
CA PRO A 273 -16.48 -2.47 -3.56
C PRO A 273 -17.80 -2.10 -4.24
N MET A 274 -17.73 -1.55 -5.45
CA MET A 274 -18.91 -1.21 -6.22
C MET A 274 -19.54 -2.46 -6.82
N GLU A 275 -20.84 -2.55 -6.74
CA GLU A 275 -21.63 -3.67 -7.24
C GLU A 275 -22.29 -3.36 -8.58
N LEU A 276 -22.48 -2.06 -8.89
CA LEU A 276 -23.07 -1.59 -10.13
C LEU A 276 -22.41 -0.27 -10.58
N TRP A 277 -22.46 -0.02 -11.87
CA TRP A 277 -22.05 1.23 -12.48
C TRP A 277 -23.17 1.76 -13.37
N ILE A 278 -23.48 3.05 -13.25
CA ILE A 278 -24.43 3.78 -14.10
C ILE A 278 -23.79 5.05 -14.64
N PRO A 279 -24.19 5.55 -15.81
CA PRO A 279 -23.69 6.83 -16.31
C PRO A 279 -24.03 7.97 -15.33
N LEU A 280 -23.09 8.89 -15.17
CA LEU A 280 -23.34 10.11 -14.39
C LEU A 280 -24.29 11.08 -15.13
N ALA A 281 -24.33 11.01 -16.46
CA ALA A 281 -25.18 11.78 -17.33
C ALA A 281 -26.07 10.88 -18.19
N THR A 282 -27.29 11.34 -18.43
CA THR A 282 -28.24 10.72 -19.35
C THR A 282 -28.85 11.86 -20.16
N ASP A 283 -28.79 11.80 -21.48
CA ASP A 283 -29.25 12.87 -22.39
C ASP A 283 -28.65 14.26 -22.06
N GLY A 284 -27.37 14.32 -21.68
CA GLY A 284 -26.68 15.55 -21.31
C GLY A 284 -27.12 16.16 -19.98
N ARG A 285 -27.95 15.47 -19.21
CA ARG A 285 -28.42 15.86 -17.86
C ARG A 285 -27.91 14.90 -16.82
N ALA A 286 -27.99 15.30 -15.55
CA ALA A 286 -27.71 14.37 -14.45
C ALA A 286 -28.58 13.11 -14.57
N SER A 287 -27.99 11.95 -14.37
CA SER A 287 -28.74 10.68 -14.37
C SER A 287 -29.91 10.76 -13.38
N PRO A 288 -31.01 10.01 -13.60
CA PRO A 288 -32.25 10.20 -12.83
C PRO A 288 -32.06 10.16 -11.30
N PRO A 289 -31.27 9.28 -10.71
CA PRO A 289 -31.05 9.32 -9.26
C PRO A 289 -30.25 10.56 -8.79
N LEU A 290 -29.33 11.11 -9.59
CA LEU A 290 -28.61 12.36 -9.27
C LEU A 290 -29.55 13.56 -9.38
N ALA A 291 -30.35 13.63 -10.43
CA ALA A 291 -31.33 14.68 -10.62
C ALA A 291 -32.37 14.72 -9.49
N ALA A 292 -32.77 13.55 -8.96
CA ALA A 292 -33.67 13.45 -7.82
C ALA A 292 -33.10 14.08 -6.52
N TYR A 293 -31.77 14.20 -6.41
CA TYR A 293 -31.09 14.91 -5.33
C TYR A 293 -30.84 16.40 -5.65
N GLY A 294 -31.41 16.94 -6.74
CA GLY A 294 -31.24 18.33 -7.16
C GLY A 294 -29.88 18.64 -7.77
N VAL A 295 -29.18 17.62 -8.25
CA VAL A 295 -27.86 17.81 -8.90
C VAL A 295 -28.06 18.28 -10.33
N GLU A 296 -27.53 19.47 -10.65
CA GLU A 296 -27.41 20.01 -11.99
C GLU A 296 -25.96 19.88 -12.46
N LEU A 297 -25.76 19.23 -13.63
CA LEU A 297 -24.39 18.98 -14.14
C LEU A 297 -23.66 20.26 -14.54
N ASP A 298 -24.41 21.31 -14.93
CA ASP A 298 -23.83 22.59 -15.33
C ASP A 298 -23.45 23.49 -14.14
N ASP A 299 -23.83 23.09 -12.91
CA ASP A 299 -23.46 23.84 -11.71
C ASP A 299 -21.99 23.56 -11.34
N ARG A 300 -21.15 24.57 -11.56
CA ARG A 300 -19.72 24.51 -11.24
C ARG A 300 -19.44 24.60 -9.73
N ALA A 301 -20.38 25.01 -8.92
CA ALA A 301 -20.23 25.09 -7.47
C ALA A 301 -20.42 23.72 -6.81
N THR A 302 -21.13 22.81 -7.46
CA THR A 302 -21.41 21.47 -6.95
C THR A 302 -20.26 20.50 -7.28
N GLY A 303 -19.34 20.33 -6.34
CA GLY A 303 -18.30 19.28 -6.40
C GLY A 303 -18.88 17.95 -5.96
N LEU A 304 -18.80 16.93 -6.82
CA LEU A 304 -19.37 15.60 -6.60
C LEU A 304 -18.45 14.47 -7.03
N PHE A 305 -17.50 14.74 -7.91
CA PHE A 305 -16.79 13.67 -8.61
C PHE A 305 -15.31 13.62 -8.23
N ARG A 306 -14.80 12.42 -8.10
CA ARG A 306 -13.38 12.11 -8.09
C ARG A 306 -12.90 11.82 -9.50
N LEU A 307 -11.62 12.03 -9.76
CA LEU A 307 -11.06 11.88 -11.08
C LEU A 307 -9.98 10.81 -11.11
N ILE A 308 -10.02 10.00 -12.17
CA ILE A 308 -8.97 9.02 -12.49
C ILE A 308 -8.55 9.21 -13.94
N GLY A 309 -7.26 9.29 -14.19
CA GLY A 309 -6.68 9.46 -15.51
C GLY A 309 -5.80 8.28 -15.91
N ARG A 310 -5.64 8.10 -17.24
CA ARG A 310 -4.64 7.19 -17.81
C ARG A 310 -3.60 8.03 -18.53
N LEU A 311 -2.33 7.87 -18.18
CA LEU A 311 -1.22 8.52 -18.88
C LEU A 311 -1.19 8.13 -20.36
N ALA A 312 -0.98 9.09 -21.23
CA ALA A 312 -0.72 8.81 -22.63
C ALA A 312 0.61 8.04 -22.82
N PRO A 313 0.77 7.27 -23.90
CA PRO A 313 2.02 6.55 -24.14
C PRO A 313 3.24 7.49 -24.10
N GLY A 314 4.28 7.10 -23.33
CA GLY A 314 5.50 7.88 -23.20
C GLY A 314 5.39 9.12 -22.30
N ARG A 315 4.24 9.38 -21.68
CA ARG A 315 4.08 10.48 -20.72
C ARG A 315 4.30 10.03 -19.29
N SER A 316 4.85 10.91 -18.48
CA SER A 316 5.10 10.70 -17.06
C SER A 316 4.01 11.35 -16.18
N VAL A 317 3.96 10.96 -14.92
CA VAL A 317 3.12 11.62 -13.89
C VAL A 317 3.47 13.09 -13.77
N GLU A 318 4.75 13.45 -13.94
CA GLU A 318 5.22 14.82 -13.86
C GLU A 318 4.76 15.67 -15.05
N ASP A 319 4.66 15.07 -16.25
CA ASP A 319 4.08 15.74 -17.42
C ASP A 319 2.59 16.08 -17.17
N ALA A 320 1.83 15.12 -16.68
CA ALA A 320 0.43 15.31 -16.32
C ALA A 320 0.27 16.38 -15.21
N ARG A 321 1.14 16.35 -14.19
CA ARG A 321 1.13 17.34 -13.10
C ARG A 321 1.33 18.75 -13.62
N ARG A 322 2.34 18.98 -14.47
CA ARG A 322 2.63 20.31 -15.05
C ARG A 322 1.50 20.83 -15.93
N GLU A 323 0.93 19.97 -16.76
CA GLU A 323 -0.16 20.32 -17.66
C GLU A 323 -1.44 20.65 -16.89
N LEU A 324 -1.89 19.77 -16.00
CA LEU A 324 -3.09 19.96 -15.22
C LEU A 324 -2.98 21.14 -14.23
N ALA A 325 -1.77 21.41 -13.69
CA ALA A 325 -1.54 22.63 -12.91
C ALA A 325 -1.71 23.91 -13.76
N THR A 326 -1.38 23.87 -15.04
CA THR A 326 -1.63 24.99 -15.96
C THR A 326 -3.12 25.17 -16.23
N THR A 327 -3.85 24.08 -16.45
CA THR A 327 -5.31 24.10 -16.60
C THR A 327 -6.00 24.61 -15.33
N ALA A 328 -5.53 24.19 -14.14
CA ALA A 328 -6.08 24.68 -12.86
C ALA A 328 -5.86 26.19 -12.69
N ARG A 329 -4.72 26.75 -13.09
CA ARG A 329 -4.48 28.19 -13.07
C ARG A 329 -5.38 28.95 -14.06
N TRP A 330 -5.61 28.37 -15.23
CA TRP A 330 -6.58 28.92 -16.19
C TRP A 330 -8.00 28.92 -15.61
N LEU A 331 -8.44 27.82 -14.99
CA LEU A 331 -9.74 27.75 -14.28
C LEU A 331 -9.84 28.79 -13.17
N ALA A 332 -8.80 28.96 -12.35
CA ALA A 332 -8.79 29.99 -11.30
C ALA A 332 -8.93 31.42 -11.85
N ALA A 333 -8.39 31.67 -13.04
CA ALA A 333 -8.47 32.97 -13.70
C ALA A 333 -9.83 33.21 -14.40
N THR A 334 -10.38 32.17 -15.07
CA THR A 334 -11.62 32.30 -15.86
C THR A 334 -12.88 32.02 -15.04
N GLN A 335 -12.79 31.27 -13.98
CA GLN A 335 -13.88 30.87 -13.08
C GLN A 335 -13.54 31.18 -11.61
N PRO A 336 -13.21 32.44 -11.26
CA PRO A 336 -12.68 32.76 -9.92
C PRO A 336 -13.71 32.58 -8.80
N ALA A 337 -15.01 32.59 -9.11
CA ALA A 337 -16.07 32.37 -8.12
C ALA A 337 -15.96 30.96 -7.47
N THR A 338 -15.59 29.95 -8.25
CA THR A 338 -15.54 28.55 -7.80
C THR A 338 -14.12 28.00 -7.68
N ASN A 339 -13.16 28.54 -8.46
CA ASN A 339 -11.83 27.95 -8.60
C ASN A 339 -10.67 28.79 -8.00
N ARG A 340 -10.97 29.95 -7.37
CA ARG A 340 -9.91 30.77 -6.75
C ARG A 340 -9.19 29.98 -5.65
N GLY A 341 -7.85 29.91 -5.75
CA GLY A 341 -7.00 29.22 -4.79
C GLY A 341 -7.04 27.70 -4.89
N ARG A 342 -7.74 27.14 -5.88
CA ARG A 342 -7.69 25.71 -6.18
C ARG A 342 -6.46 25.39 -7.03
N SER A 343 -5.88 24.21 -6.79
CA SER A 343 -4.80 23.63 -7.58
C SER A 343 -5.06 22.15 -7.80
N VAL A 344 -4.30 21.52 -8.69
CA VAL A 344 -4.44 20.10 -9.02
C VAL A 344 -3.21 19.35 -8.56
N ARG A 345 -3.42 18.22 -7.89
CA ARG A 345 -2.42 17.24 -7.51
C ARG A 345 -2.61 15.98 -8.34
N VAL A 346 -1.54 15.44 -8.90
CA VAL A 346 -1.55 14.17 -9.64
C VAL A 346 -0.69 13.17 -8.89
N LEU A 347 -1.28 12.04 -8.56
CA LEU A 347 -0.65 10.95 -7.80
C LEU A 347 -0.59 9.69 -8.66
N ALA A 348 0.53 8.97 -8.61
CA ALA A 348 0.65 7.68 -9.28
C ALA A 348 -0.27 6.65 -8.63
N GLY A 349 -0.91 5.83 -9.48
CA GLY A 349 -1.86 4.80 -9.05
C GLY A 349 -3.29 5.33 -8.94
N ALA A 350 -4.21 4.39 -8.76
CA ALA A 350 -5.65 4.63 -8.67
C ALA A 350 -6.20 4.07 -7.37
N GLY A 351 -7.27 4.66 -6.85
CA GLY A 351 -8.09 4.08 -5.80
C GLY A 351 -8.00 4.70 -4.42
N MET A 352 -6.92 5.37 -4.04
CA MET A 352 -6.84 6.08 -2.75
C MET A 352 -6.42 7.53 -2.94
N THR A 353 -7.10 8.42 -2.25
CA THR A 353 -6.72 9.83 -2.16
C THR A 353 -5.46 10.03 -1.31
N ALA A 354 -4.84 11.22 -1.42
CA ALA A 354 -3.72 11.57 -0.55
C ALA A 354 -4.12 11.57 0.94
N ALA A 355 -5.37 11.97 1.25
CA ALA A 355 -5.90 11.96 2.61
C ALA A 355 -6.08 10.53 3.14
N GLU A 356 -6.63 9.64 2.33
CA GLU A 356 -6.77 8.21 2.66
C GLU A 356 -5.41 7.53 2.85
N ARG A 357 -4.39 7.91 2.03
CA ARG A 357 -3.01 7.41 2.18
C ARG A 357 -2.30 7.95 3.42
N ALA A 358 -2.60 9.16 3.86
CA ALA A 358 -1.99 9.77 5.04
C ALA A 358 -2.62 9.28 6.35
N ALA A 359 -3.84 8.74 6.30
CA ALA A 359 -4.57 8.21 7.45
C ALA A 359 -4.22 6.74 7.76
N VAL A 360 -3.41 6.11 6.92
CA VAL A 360 -2.95 4.73 6.99
C VAL A 360 -1.45 4.68 7.30
#